data_227f3ec057fe2c1c648c07aac77827ae
#
_entry.id   227f3ec057fe2c1c648c07aac77827ae
#
_cell.length_a   1.000
_cell.length_b   1.000
_cell.length_c   1.000
_cell.angle_alpha   90.00
_cell.angle_beta   90.00
_cell.angle_gamma   90.00
#
_symmetry.space_group_name_H-M   'P 1'
#
loop_
_entity.id
_entity.type
_entity.pdbx_description
1 polymer ?
#
loop_
_entity_poly.entity_id
_entity_poly.type
_entity_poly.pdbx_seq_one_letter_code
_entity_poly.pdbx_strand_id
1 'polypeptide(L)'
;MDTGSIKRKGKMPLFWHFMAAEKTENWMLHRKVSTTMNFIVPAGYPPDIDLKETQIAIKVVKDFFQKELTKQLNLTRVSAPLFVTPESGLNDNLNGVERPVAFDIKEGGRKAEIVHSLAKWKRYALKQYGFQPGEGLYTDMNAIRRDEDTDNIHSIYVDQWDWEKVITKEERTRETLEETVRAVYKALKITEDYMAYEYDYIGRVLPEHIEFITSQELEDRYPDLTPKQREYEIVKLHGAVFIEQIGGKLKSGEPHDGRAPDYDDWKLNGDIIVYYPVLDIALELSSMGIRVDEISLHEQLKAAGCEEREKLAFQKALLNGELPYTIGGGIGQSRICMFFLRKAHIGEIQSSLWPDEVREEANKAGIPLL
;
A
#
# COMPACT_ATOMS: atom_id res chain seq x y z
N MET A 1 -1.52 14.54 -41.93
CA MET A 1 -1.81 13.83 -40.69
C MET A 1 -0.62 14.09 -39.77
N ASP A 2 -0.76 15.11 -38.96
CA ASP A 2 0.35 15.67 -38.18
C ASP A 2 0.38 14.94 -36.84
N THR A 3 1.37 14.09 -36.65
CA THR A 3 1.62 13.40 -35.39
C THR A 3 2.39 14.34 -34.49
N GLY A 4 1.67 15.00 -33.57
CA GLY A 4 2.25 15.89 -32.57
C GLY A 4 3.38 15.19 -31.81
N SER A 5 4.60 15.59 -32.09
CA SER A 5 5.81 15.10 -31.41
C SER A 5 5.84 15.62 -30.00
N ILE A 6 5.80 14.70 -29.03
CA ILE A 6 6.20 14.94 -27.65
C ILE A 6 7.64 15.47 -27.67
N LYS A 7 7.86 16.68 -27.19
CA LYS A 7 9.19 17.30 -27.13
C LYS A 7 10.09 16.48 -26.20
N ARG A 8 10.96 15.67 -26.78
CA ARG A 8 12.07 15.02 -26.08
C ARG A 8 13.13 16.08 -25.74
N LYS A 9 13.59 16.08 -24.51
CA LYS A 9 14.54 17.05 -23.94
C LYS A 9 15.85 17.17 -24.72
N GLY A 10 16.22 18.42 -25.05
CA GLY A 10 17.60 18.84 -25.21
C GLY A 10 18.22 19.10 -23.84
N LYS A 11 19.51 18.77 -23.63
CA LYS A 11 20.29 19.01 -22.42
C LYS A 11 20.15 20.47 -21.97
N MET A 12 19.59 20.70 -20.77
CA MET A 12 19.52 22.02 -20.14
C MET A 12 20.73 22.33 -19.26
N PRO A 13 21.19 23.61 -19.23
CA PRO A 13 22.30 24.06 -18.39
C PRO A 13 21.93 24.10 -16.89
N LEU A 14 22.93 23.98 -16.02
CA LEU A 14 22.88 23.94 -14.55
C LEU A 14 22.16 25.11 -13.83
N PHE A 15 21.60 26.08 -14.53
CA PHE A 15 21.01 27.29 -13.94
C PHE A 15 19.59 27.09 -13.38
N TRP A 16 18.90 25.95 -13.63
CA TRP A 16 17.52 25.73 -13.24
C TRP A 16 17.32 25.04 -11.88
N HIS A 17 18.40 24.62 -11.22
CA HIS A 17 18.29 23.99 -9.89
C HIS A 17 17.84 24.95 -8.78
N PHE A 18 18.00 26.25 -8.95
CA PHE A 18 17.56 27.24 -7.96
C PHE A 18 16.08 27.62 -8.06
N MET A 19 15.47 27.54 -9.23
CA MET A 19 14.06 27.92 -9.44
C MET A 19 13.07 26.82 -9.06
N ALA A 20 13.49 25.55 -9.04
CA ALA A 20 12.65 24.42 -8.60
C ALA A 20 12.47 24.40 -7.07
N ALA A 21 13.48 24.83 -6.31
CA ALA A 21 13.41 24.93 -4.85
C ALA A 21 12.43 26.03 -4.39
N GLU A 22 12.38 27.17 -5.09
CA GLU A 22 11.43 28.25 -4.76
C GLU A 22 9.96 27.91 -5.07
N LYS A 23 9.69 27.05 -6.05
CA LYS A 23 8.33 26.58 -6.30
C LYS A 23 7.84 25.57 -5.26
N THR A 24 8.71 24.76 -4.66
CA THR A 24 8.36 23.82 -3.61
C THR A 24 8.05 24.49 -2.27
N GLU A 25 8.68 25.64 -1.94
CA GLU A 25 8.40 26.37 -0.71
C GLU A 25 7.04 27.10 -0.71
N ASN A 26 6.50 27.45 -1.87
CA ASN A 26 5.22 28.18 -1.97
C ASN A 26 3.97 27.28 -1.84
N TRP A 27 4.10 25.95 -1.86
CA TRP A 27 2.98 25.01 -1.70
C TRP A 27 2.50 24.85 -0.24
N MET A 28 3.30 25.29 0.73
CA MET A 28 3.05 25.02 2.15
C MET A 28 2.08 25.99 2.85
N LEU A 29 1.54 27.00 2.19
CA LEU A 29 1.03 28.15 2.95
C LEU A 29 -0.49 28.28 3.15
N HIS A 30 -1.38 27.51 2.51
CA HIS A 30 -2.82 27.68 2.81
C HIS A 30 -3.64 26.40 2.67
N ARG A 31 -3.92 25.75 3.79
CA ARG A 31 -4.87 24.65 3.92
C ARG A 31 -6.30 25.20 4.02
N LYS A 32 -7.16 24.97 3.02
CA LYS A 32 -8.61 25.03 3.20
C LYS A 32 -9.10 23.61 3.47
N VAL A 33 -9.43 23.31 4.72
CA VAL A 33 -10.16 22.09 5.11
C VAL A 33 -11.64 22.42 5.08
N SER A 34 -12.42 21.73 4.26
CA SER A 34 -13.88 21.74 4.38
C SER A 34 -14.23 20.97 5.65
N THR A 35 -14.89 21.62 6.61
CA THR A 35 -15.14 21.11 7.97
C THR A 35 -16.29 20.11 8.06
N THR A 36 -16.87 19.69 6.95
CA THR A 36 -18.04 18.78 6.91
C THR A 36 -17.76 17.41 6.32
N MET A 37 -16.56 17.19 5.74
CA MET A 37 -16.14 15.90 5.16
C MET A 37 -14.62 15.77 5.25
N ASN A 38 -14.12 14.52 5.28
CA ASN A 38 -12.68 14.20 5.23
C ASN A 38 -12.08 14.48 3.83
N PHE A 39 -12.41 15.61 3.22
CA PHE A 39 -11.96 15.99 1.88
C PHE A 39 -11.02 17.20 1.94
N ILE A 40 -9.77 16.98 1.57
CA ILE A 40 -8.72 18.00 1.57
C ILE A 40 -8.58 18.58 0.16
N VAL A 41 -8.74 19.90 0.02
CA VAL A 41 -8.44 20.62 -1.22
C VAL A 41 -7.15 21.40 -1.02
N PRO A 42 -6.05 21.03 -1.69
CA PRO A 42 -4.79 21.80 -1.61
C PRO A 42 -4.98 23.19 -2.20
N ALA A 43 -4.43 24.22 -1.55
CA ALA A 43 -4.52 25.58 -2.06
C ALA A 43 -3.81 25.71 -3.41
N GLY A 44 -4.51 26.29 -4.40
CA GLY A 44 -3.94 26.51 -5.72
C GLY A 44 -3.70 25.23 -6.53
N TYR A 45 -4.33 24.14 -6.15
CA TYR A 45 -4.25 22.88 -6.90
C TYR A 45 -5.02 22.98 -8.22
N PRO A 46 -4.36 23.02 -9.37
CA PRO A 46 -4.84 22.45 -10.62
C PRO A 46 -4.00 21.21 -10.93
N PRO A 47 -4.54 20.16 -11.55
CA PRO A 47 -3.72 19.07 -12.04
C PRO A 47 -2.73 19.60 -13.10
N ASP A 48 -1.45 19.24 -12.95
CA ASP A 48 -0.39 19.64 -13.90
C ASP A 48 -0.57 19.04 -15.30
N ILE A 49 -1.33 17.95 -15.39
CA ILE A 49 -1.65 17.24 -16.64
C ILE A 49 -3.16 16.95 -16.71
N ASP A 50 -3.72 16.96 -17.91
CA ASP A 50 -5.13 16.67 -18.17
C ASP A 50 -5.50 15.19 -17.91
N LEU A 51 -6.80 14.86 -17.98
CA LEU A 51 -7.31 13.52 -17.74
C LEU A 51 -6.71 12.46 -18.68
N LYS A 52 -6.56 12.77 -19.96
CA LYS A 52 -6.01 11.83 -20.94
C LYS A 52 -4.54 11.57 -20.68
N GLU A 53 -3.76 12.61 -20.44
CA GLU A 53 -2.35 12.48 -20.09
C GLU A 53 -2.18 11.76 -18.74
N THR A 54 -3.09 12.00 -17.78
CA THR A 54 -3.13 11.25 -16.52
C THR A 54 -3.28 9.75 -16.76
N GLN A 55 -4.18 9.31 -17.67
CA GLN A 55 -4.34 7.88 -18.00
C GLN A 55 -3.08 7.29 -18.63
N ILE A 56 -2.39 8.04 -19.49
CA ILE A 56 -1.11 7.63 -20.07
C ILE A 56 -0.06 7.50 -18.98
N ALA A 57 0.05 8.50 -18.10
CA ALA A 57 1.01 8.54 -17.00
C ALA A 57 0.80 7.41 -15.97
N ILE A 58 -0.45 7.07 -15.65
CA ILE A 58 -0.79 5.91 -14.80
C ILE A 58 -0.17 4.62 -15.37
N LYS A 59 -0.33 4.40 -16.67
CA LYS A 59 0.26 3.22 -17.34
C LYS A 59 1.79 3.23 -17.26
N VAL A 60 2.42 4.39 -17.46
CA VAL A 60 3.88 4.56 -17.37
C VAL A 60 4.36 4.22 -15.96
N VAL A 61 3.74 4.78 -14.91
CA VAL A 61 4.08 4.48 -13.51
C VAL A 61 3.95 2.99 -13.22
N LYS A 62 2.77 2.40 -13.56
CA LYS A 62 2.49 0.99 -13.25
C LYS A 62 3.48 0.05 -13.93
N ASP A 63 3.74 0.22 -15.21
CA ASP A 63 4.67 -0.66 -15.95
C ASP A 63 6.10 -0.55 -15.42
N PHE A 64 6.56 0.67 -15.14
CA PHE A 64 7.92 0.88 -14.69
C PHE A 64 8.14 0.37 -13.26
N PHE A 65 7.27 0.75 -12.31
CA PHE A 65 7.38 0.30 -10.93
C PHE A 65 7.29 -1.23 -10.80
N GLN A 66 6.31 -1.84 -11.47
CA GLN A 66 6.15 -3.29 -11.50
C GLN A 66 7.41 -4.01 -11.98
N LYS A 67 8.02 -3.51 -13.05
CA LYS A 67 9.26 -4.07 -13.58
C LYS A 67 10.42 -3.96 -12.60
N GLU A 68 10.59 -2.81 -11.95
CA GLU A 68 11.65 -2.64 -10.96
C GLU A 68 11.38 -3.46 -9.68
N LEU A 69 10.14 -3.52 -9.19
CA LEU A 69 9.77 -4.34 -8.04
C LEU A 69 10.09 -5.83 -8.29
N THR A 70 9.69 -6.36 -9.44
CA THR A 70 9.95 -7.77 -9.79
C THR A 70 11.42 -8.09 -9.89
N LYS A 71 12.23 -7.15 -10.38
CA LYS A 71 13.69 -7.29 -10.45
C LYS A 71 14.33 -7.27 -9.06
N GLN A 72 13.90 -6.36 -8.15
CA GLN A 72 14.48 -6.24 -6.81
C GLN A 72 14.16 -7.46 -5.94
N LEU A 73 12.96 -8.04 -6.08
CA LEU A 73 12.49 -9.12 -5.21
C LEU A 73 12.52 -10.53 -5.84
N ASN A 74 12.90 -10.66 -7.12
CA ASN A 74 12.86 -11.93 -7.87
C ASN A 74 11.45 -12.53 -7.94
N LEU A 75 10.50 -11.77 -8.50
CA LEU A 75 9.09 -12.15 -8.53
C LEU A 75 8.64 -12.56 -9.95
N THR A 76 7.79 -13.57 -10.00
CA THR A 76 7.08 -14.01 -11.21
C THR A 76 5.60 -13.61 -11.12
N ARG A 77 5.05 -13.01 -12.18
CA ARG A 77 3.61 -12.71 -12.22
C ARG A 77 2.78 -13.97 -12.34
N VAL A 78 1.75 -14.10 -11.51
CA VAL A 78 0.78 -15.19 -11.56
C VAL A 78 -0.65 -14.68 -11.64
N SER A 79 -1.57 -15.53 -12.11
CA SER A 79 -2.99 -15.26 -12.04
C SER A 79 -3.53 -15.59 -10.66
N ALA A 80 -4.39 -14.74 -10.11
CA ALA A 80 -4.98 -14.90 -8.78
C ALA A 80 -6.52 -14.84 -8.83
N PRO A 81 -7.22 -15.43 -7.84
CA PRO A 81 -8.66 -15.35 -7.77
C PRO A 81 -9.13 -13.94 -7.37
N LEU A 82 -10.23 -13.49 -7.97
CA LEU A 82 -10.97 -12.30 -7.52
C LEU A 82 -11.87 -12.63 -6.32
N PHE A 83 -12.28 -13.88 -6.18
CA PHE A 83 -13.17 -14.34 -5.12
C PHE A 83 -12.79 -15.75 -4.68
N VAL A 84 -13.12 -16.05 -3.43
CA VAL A 84 -12.86 -17.34 -2.78
C VAL A 84 -14.12 -17.83 -2.05
N THR A 85 -14.15 -19.10 -1.65
CA THR A 85 -15.23 -19.58 -0.79
C THR A 85 -14.93 -19.27 0.69
N PRO A 86 -15.95 -18.97 1.53
CA PRO A 86 -15.74 -18.71 2.96
C PRO A 86 -15.01 -19.85 3.69
N GLU A 87 -15.34 -21.11 3.34
CA GLU A 87 -14.80 -22.30 3.98
C GLU A 87 -13.30 -22.51 3.72
N SER A 88 -12.76 -21.85 2.68
CA SER A 88 -11.32 -21.93 2.38
C SER A 88 -10.44 -21.29 3.46
N GLY A 89 -10.98 -20.31 4.21
CA GLY A 89 -10.22 -19.49 5.15
C GLY A 89 -9.21 -18.54 4.48
N LEU A 90 -9.29 -18.40 3.15
CA LEU A 90 -8.33 -17.62 2.38
C LEU A 90 -8.62 -16.11 2.35
N ASN A 91 -9.91 -15.72 2.57
CA ASN A 91 -10.23 -14.30 2.60
C ASN A 91 -9.63 -13.63 3.85
N ASP A 92 -9.33 -12.34 3.72
CA ASP A 92 -8.86 -11.52 4.83
C ASP A 92 -10.08 -10.91 5.55
N ASN A 93 -10.08 -10.98 6.86
CA ASN A 93 -11.11 -10.33 7.66
C ASN A 93 -10.71 -8.91 8.10
N LEU A 94 -9.62 -8.38 7.56
CA LEU A 94 -9.04 -7.08 7.93
C LEU A 94 -8.96 -6.90 9.46
N ASN A 95 -9.69 -5.95 10.02
CA ASN A 95 -9.78 -5.74 11.47
C ASN A 95 -10.82 -6.67 12.16
N GLY A 96 -11.51 -7.51 11.37
CA GLY A 96 -12.49 -8.49 11.88
C GLY A 96 -13.93 -8.00 11.93
N VAL A 97 -14.19 -6.76 11.53
CA VAL A 97 -15.53 -6.13 11.51
C VAL A 97 -16.04 -5.87 10.10
N GLU A 98 -15.15 -5.80 9.11
CA GLU A 98 -15.48 -5.51 7.72
C GLU A 98 -16.19 -6.70 7.07
N ARG A 99 -17.27 -6.41 6.36
CA ARG A 99 -18.09 -7.40 5.70
C ARG A 99 -17.63 -7.62 4.26
N PRO A 100 -17.34 -8.86 3.82
CA PRO A 100 -17.04 -9.12 2.42
C PRO A 100 -18.26 -8.89 1.52
N VAL A 101 -18.01 -8.59 0.25
CA VAL A 101 -19.06 -8.66 -0.78
C VAL A 101 -19.23 -10.13 -1.15
N ALA A 102 -20.35 -10.70 -0.74
CA ALA A 102 -20.70 -12.10 -0.99
C ALA A 102 -21.76 -12.23 -2.06
N PHE A 103 -21.68 -13.31 -2.82
CA PHE A 103 -22.67 -13.69 -3.84
C PHE A 103 -22.79 -15.21 -3.94
N ASP A 104 -23.86 -15.68 -4.56
CA ASP A 104 -24.07 -17.09 -4.86
C ASP A 104 -23.69 -17.39 -6.31
N ILE A 105 -23.09 -18.57 -6.51
CA ILE A 105 -22.74 -19.08 -7.82
C ILE A 105 -23.90 -19.99 -8.27
N LYS A 106 -24.49 -19.69 -9.43
CA LYS A 106 -25.63 -20.42 -10.01
C LYS A 106 -25.38 -21.94 -10.06
N GLU A 107 -24.18 -22.35 -10.46
CA GLU A 107 -23.81 -23.75 -10.53
C GLU A 107 -23.40 -24.25 -9.14
N GLY A 108 -24.13 -25.20 -8.60
CA GLY A 108 -23.85 -25.84 -7.30
C GLY A 108 -24.25 -25.02 -6.07
N GLY A 109 -24.85 -23.83 -6.20
CA GLY A 109 -25.36 -23.02 -5.08
C GLY A 109 -24.31 -22.61 -4.05
N ARG A 110 -23.02 -22.58 -4.43
CA ARG A 110 -21.92 -22.21 -3.53
C ARG A 110 -21.91 -20.70 -3.29
N LYS A 111 -21.58 -20.32 -2.06
CA LYS A 111 -21.27 -18.91 -1.75
C LYS A 111 -19.82 -18.60 -2.10
N ALA A 112 -19.60 -17.41 -2.59
CA ALA A 112 -18.30 -16.84 -2.86
C ALA A 112 -18.22 -15.43 -2.28
N GLU A 113 -17.01 -15.00 -1.93
CA GLU A 113 -16.71 -13.69 -1.39
C GLU A 113 -15.58 -13.05 -2.22
N ILE A 114 -15.79 -11.80 -2.65
CA ILE A 114 -14.70 -11.01 -3.24
C ILE A 114 -13.63 -10.83 -2.18
N VAL A 115 -12.37 -11.02 -2.54
CA VAL A 115 -11.25 -10.94 -1.62
C VAL A 115 -11.08 -9.50 -1.08
N HIS A 116 -10.67 -9.39 0.19
CA HIS A 116 -10.17 -8.15 0.78
C HIS A 116 -8.65 -8.03 0.64
N SER A 117 -7.93 -9.16 0.65
CA SER A 117 -6.53 -9.32 0.31
C SER A 117 -6.23 -10.74 -0.16
N LEU A 118 -5.05 -10.95 -0.75
CA LEU A 118 -4.58 -12.27 -1.18
C LEU A 118 -3.45 -12.81 -0.29
N ALA A 119 -3.23 -12.23 0.88
CA ALA A 119 -2.11 -12.58 1.76
C ALA A 119 -2.00 -14.09 2.02
N LYS A 120 -3.12 -14.74 2.35
CA LYS A 120 -3.17 -16.18 2.62
C LYS A 120 -3.11 -17.02 1.35
N TRP A 121 -3.79 -16.61 0.29
CA TRP A 121 -3.81 -17.33 -0.99
C TRP A 121 -2.43 -17.42 -1.62
N LYS A 122 -1.65 -16.34 -1.59
CA LYS A 122 -0.31 -16.31 -2.20
C LYS A 122 0.61 -17.40 -1.64
N ARG A 123 0.53 -17.65 -0.34
CA ARG A 123 1.33 -18.68 0.32
C ARG A 123 0.96 -20.10 -0.15
N TYR A 124 -0.33 -20.37 -0.41
CA TYR A 124 -0.77 -21.60 -1.08
C TYR A 124 -0.26 -21.69 -2.51
N ALA A 125 -0.35 -20.60 -3.26
CA ALA A 125 0.09 -20.55 -4.66
C ALA A 125 1.59 -20.85 -4.78
N LEU A 126 2.42 -20.31 -3.90
CA LEU A 126 3.87 -20.61 -3.86
C LEU A 126 4.12 -22.11 -3.70
N LYS A 127 3.43 -22.79 -2.76
CA LYS A 127 3.52 -24.24 -2.59
C LYS A 127 3.05 -24.97 -3.85
N GLN A 128 1.88 -24.63 -4.35
CA GLN A 128 1.24 -25.31 -5.48
C GLN A 128 2.06 -25.22 -6.77
N TYR A 129 2.70 -24.05 -6.99
CA TYR A 129 3.49 -23.81 -8.18
C TYR A 129 4.97 -24.20 -8.03
N GLY A 130 5.38 -24.68 -6.84
CA GLY A 130 6.71 -25.21 -6.60
C GLY A 130 7.81 -24.17 -6.50
N PHE A 131 7.50 -22.95 -6.05
CA PHE A 131 8.50 -21.92 -5.82
C PHE A 131 9.48 -22.31 -4.72
N GLN A 132 10.77 -21.99 -4.93
CA GLN A 132 11.87 -22.33 -4.04
C GLN A 132 12.30 -21.12 -3.19
N PRO A 133 13.06 -21.32 -2.07
CA PRO A 133 13.63 -20.22 -1.31
C PRO A 133 14.36 -19.20 -2.20
N GLY A 134 14.08 -17.92 -1.99
CA GLY A 134 14.61 -16.82 -2.80
C GLY A 134 13.77 -16.46 -4.04
N GLU A 135 12.79 -17.29 -4.42
CA GLU A 135 11.83 -17.02 -5.49
C GLU A 135 10.50 -16.51 -4.92
N GLY A 136 9.77 -15.72 -5.71
CA GLY A 136 8.48 -15.19 -5.30
C GLY A 136 7.51 -14.98 -6.45
N LEU A 137 6.28 -14.69 -6.08
CA LEU A 137 5.22 -14.34 -7.01
C LEU A 137 4.66 -12.94 -6.71
N TYR A 138 4.02 -12.35 -7.72
CA TYR A 138 3.12 -11.22 -7.52
C TYR A 138 1.90 -11.35 -8.43
N THR A 139 0.87 -10.62 -8.08
CA THR A 139 -0.35 -10.51 -8.88
C THR A 139 -0.95 -9.12 -8.80
N ASP A 140 -1.76 -8.76 -9.79
CA ASP A 140 -2.62 -7.59 -9.74
C ASP A 140 -3.88 -7.97 -8.97
N MET A 141 -3.94 -7.65 -7.68
CA MET A 141 -5.09 -7.88 -6.82
C MET A 141 -6.10 -6.75 -6.98
N ASN A 142 -7.37 -7.12 -7.09
CA ASN A 142 -8.51 -6.20 -7.01
C ASN A 142 -9.41 -6.63 -5.87
N ALA A 143 -9.80 -5.70 -5.01
CA ALA A 143 -10.64 -5.93 -3.85
C ALA A 143 -11.77 -4.91 -3.77
N ILE A 144 -12.86 -5.28 -3.08
CA ILE A 144 -13.94 -4.36 -2.73
C ILE A 144 -14.07 -4.34 -1.22
N ARG A 145 -13.77 -3.21 -0.60
CA ARG A 145 -13.93 -2.94 0.82
C ARG A 145 -15.21 -2.11 1.01
N ARG A 146 -16.34 -2.79 1.07
CA ARG A 146 -17.67 -2.16 1.05
C ARG A 146 -17.97 -1.26 2.25
N ASP A 147 -17.26 -1.45 3.35
CA ASP A 147 -17.43 -0.70 4.60
C ASP A 147 -16.32 0.36 4.79
N GLU A 148 -15.53 0.68 3.73
CA GLU A 148 -14.47 1.67 3.78
C GLU A 148 -15.02 3.10 3.85
N ASP A 149 -14.48 3.90 4.76
CA ASP A 149 -14.71 5.34 4.81
C ASP A 149 -13.88 6.03 3.72
N THR A 150 -14.54 6.59 2.72
CA THR A 150 -13.86 7.23 1.59
C THR A 150 -13.36 8.63 1.93
N ASP A 151 -12.14 8.93 1.49
CA ASP A 151 -11.50 10.24 1.62
C ASP A 151 -10.56 10.49 0.41
N ASN A 152 -9.59 11.41 0.54
CA ASN A 152 -8.63 11.68 -0.53
C ASN A 152 -7.78 10.48 -0.95
N ILE A 153 -7.54 9.52 -0.05
CA ILE A 153 -6.62 8.40 -0.24
C ILE A 153 -7.26 7.01 -0.08
N HIS A 154 -8.55 6.97 0.32
CA HIS A 154 -9.31 5.73 0.49
C HIS A 154 -10.47 5.63 -0.49
N SER A 155 -10.65 4.45 -1.06
CA SER A 155 -11.73 4.08 -1.98
C SER A 155 -12.28 2.71 -1.61
N ILE A 156 -13.56 2.47 -1.89
CA ILE A 156 -14.15 1.13 -1.75
C ILE A 156 -13.55 0.11 -2.72
N TYR A 157 -12.96 0.55 -3.83
CA TYR A 157 -12.18 -0.28 -4.74
C TYR A 157 -10.70 -0.16 -4.41
N VAL A 158 -10.03 -1.28 -4.16
CA VAL A 158 -8.61 -1.37 -3.83
C VAL A 158 -7.88 -2.19 -4.88
N ASP A 159 -6.80 -1.64 -5.43
CA ASP A 159 -5.90 -2.33 -6.34
C ASP A 159 -4.47 -2.36 -5.75
N GLN A 160 -3.86 -3.56 -5.76
CA GLN A 160 -2.51 -3.75 -5.21
C GLN A 160 -1.65 -4.61 -6.15
N TRP A 161 -0.33 -4.35 -6.17
CA TRP A 161 0.64 -5.41 -6.42
C TRP A 161 0.77 -6.21 -5.14
N ASP A 162 0.16 -7.36 -5.14
CA ASP A 162 0.16 -8.27 -4.00
C ASP A 162 1.24 -9.32 -4.24
N TRP A 163 2.29 -9.34 -3.44
CA TRP A 163 3.49 -10.15 -3.65
C TRP A 163 3.81 -11.03 -2.45
N GLU A 164 4.51 -12.15 -2.71
CA GLU A 164 4.93 -13.12 -1.69
C GLU A 164 6.20 -13.82 -2.15
N LYS A 165 7.19 -14.00 -1.27
CA LYS A 165 8.47 -14.64 -1.56
C LYS A 165 8.75 -15.75 -0.55
N VAL A 166 9.24 -16.91 -1.02
CA VAL A 166 9.68 -18.01 -0.15
C VAL A 166 10.99 -17.63 0.54
N ILE A 167 11.03 -17.84 1.83
CA ILE A 167 12.24 -17.73 2.67
C ILE A 167 12.47 -19.03 3.43
N THR A 168 13.66 -19.22 3.98
CA THR A 168 13.94 -20.32 4.90
C THR A 168 13.44 -19.99 6.32
N LYS A 169 13.44 -20.97 7.21
CA LYS A 169 13.08 -20.76 8.61
C LYS A 169 14.09 -19.82 9.30
N GLU A 170 15.37 -19.98 8.98
CA GLU A 170 16.49 -19.19 9.52
C GLU A 170 16.42 -17.72 9.08
N GLU A 171 15.82 -17.45 7.91
CA GLU A 171 15.61 -16.10 7.39
C GLU A 171 14.40 -15.38 8.02
N ARG A 172 13.70 -16.00 8.97
CA ARG A 172 12.63 -15.32 9.74
C ARG A 172 13.22 -14.37 10.77
N THR A 173 13.87 -13.30 10.33
CA THR A 173 14.57 -12.32 11.16
C THR A 173 14.20 -10.89 10.79
N ARG A 174 14.45 -9.95 11.72
CA ARG A 174 14.30 -8.52 11.48
C ARG A 174 15.19 -8.04 10.34
N GLU A 175 16.41 -8.55 10.26
CA GLU A 175 17.37 -8.22 9.21
C GLU A 175 16.80 -8.53 7.81
N THR A 176 16.23 -9.73 7.63
CA THR A 176 15.57 -10.13 6.37
C THR A 176 14.40 -9.22 6.02
N LEU A 177 13.59 -8.83 7.03
CA LEU A 177 12.51 -7.87 6.84
C LEU A 177 13.04 -6.53 6.35
N GLU A 178 14.00 -5.94 7.06
CA GLU A 178 14.58 -4.64 6.73
C GLU A 178 15.28 -4.64 5.35
N GLU A 179 16.01 -5.70 5.00
CA GLU A 179 16.62 -5.86 3.67
C GLU A 179 15.57 -5.87 2.56
N THR A 180 14.45 -6.56 2.80
CA THR A 180 13.35 -6.62 1.84
C THR A 180 12.64 -5.27 1.72
N VAL A 181 12.45 -4.54 2.83
CA VAL A 181 11.94 -3.17 2.82
C VAL A 181 12.84 -2.24 2.01
N ARG A 182 14.17 -2.32 2.21
CA ARG A 182 15.14 -1.52 1.42
C ARG A 182 15.07 -1.85 -0.07
N ALA A 183 14.81 -3.12 -0.43
CA ALA A 183 14.64 -3.51 -1.83
C ALA A 183 13.35 -2.93 -2.45
N VAL A 184 12.22 -2.94 -1.73
CA VAL A 184 10.98 -2.28 -2.15
C VAL A 184 11.19 -0.77 -2.26
N TYR A 185 11.81 -0.16 -1.26
CA TYR A 185 12.09 1.28 -1.25
C TYR A 185 13.01 1.70 -2.41
N LYS A 186 13.99 0.88 -2.76
CA LYS A 186 14.84 1.09 -3.93
C LYS A 186 14.04 1.10 -5.23
N ALA A 187 13.02 0.24 -5.38
CA ALA A 187 12.14 0.28 -6.54
C ALA A 187 11.34 1.59 -6.58
N LEU A 188 10.87 2.10 -5.42
CA LEU A 188 10.22 3.42 -5.31
C LEU A 188 11.15 4.55 -5.75
N LYS A 189 12.38 4.59 -5.25
CA LYS A 189 13.38 5.62 -5.60
C LYS A 189 13.70 5.64 -7.10
N ILE A 190 13.96 4.48 -7.68
CA ILE A 190 14.24 4.37 -9.13
C ILE A 190 13.02 4.83 -9.94
N THR A 191 11.81 4.52 -9.47
CA THR A 191 10.58 4.98 -10.14
C THR A 191 10.40 6.48 -10.02
N GLU A 192 10.69 7.08 -8.86
CA GLU A 192 10.67 8.54 -8.69
C GLU A 192 11.63 9.22 -9.67
N ASP A 193 12.86 8.73 -9.78
CA ASP A 193 13.87 9.26 -10.71
C ASP A 193 13.40 9.18 -12.16
N TYR A 194 12.80 8.05 -12.54
CA TYR A 194 12.25 7.87 -13.87
C TYR A 194 11.08 8.82 -14.14
N MET A 195 10.13 8.96 -13.22
CA MET A 195 8.99 9.85 -13.38
C MET A 195 9.41 11.33 -13.42
N ALA A 196 10.40 11.73 -12.61
CA ALA A 196 10.96 13.07 -12.65
C ALA A 196 11.76 13.37 -13.96
N TYR A 197 12.21 12.31 -14.65
CA TYR A 197 12.80 12.43 -15.97
C TYR A 197 11.74 12.58 -17.07
N GLU A 198 10.64 11.83 -17.00
CA GLU A 198 9.58 11.84 -18.02
C GLU A 198 8.68 13.08 -17.91
N TYR A 199 8.43 13.59 -16.69
CA TYR A 199 7.50 14.69 -16.43
C TYR A 199 8.16 15.82 -15.67
N ASP A 200 8.26 17.02 -16.30
CA ASP A 200 8.99 18.17 -15.77
C ASP A 200 8.41 18.75 -14.46
N TYR A 201 7.11 18.53 -14.18
CA TYR A 201 6.47 18.99 -12.96
C TYR A 201 6.73 18.09 -11.73
N ILE A 202 7.24 16.87 -11.94
CA ILE A 202 7.48 15.93 -10.87
C ILE A 202 8.84 16.20 -10.23
N GLY A 203 8.81 16.73 -9.00
CA GLY A 203 10.01 16.86 -8.17
C GLY A 203 10.31 15.57 -7.38
N ARG A 204 11.56 15.40 -6.98
CA ARG A 204 11.96 14.31 -6.08
C ARG A 204 11.66 14.70 -4.65
N VAL A 205 10.95 13.84 -3.92
CA VAL A 205 10.55 14.07 -2.52
C VAL A 205 10.96 12.92 -1.60
N LEU A 206 11.25 11.73 -2.14
CA LEU A 206 11.71 10.60 -1.34
C LEU A 206 13.16 10.82 -0.89
N PRO A 207 13.49 10.65 0.41
CA PRO A 207 14.87 10.69 0.89
C PRO A 207 15.71 9.56 0.32
N GLU A 208 17.04 9.65 0.46
CA GLU A 208 17.96 8.62 -0.05
C GLU A 208 17.76 7.27 0.66
N HIS A 209 17.45 7.31 1.95
CA HIS A 209 17.24 6.13 2.77
C HIS A 209 15.91 6.22 3.51
N ILE A 210 15.27 5.06 3.69
CA ILE A 210 14.11 4.91 4.54
C ILE A 210 14.57 4.71 5.99
N GLU A 211 13.90 5.37 6.94
CA GLU A 211 14.15 5.23 8.37
C GLU A 211 13.34 4.07 8.94
N PHE A 212 13.86 3.37 9.96
CA PHE A 212 13.20 2.26 10.64
C PHE A 212 12.92 2.65 12.09
N ILE A 213 11.68 2.43 12.53
CA ILE A 213 11.25 2.71 13.90
C ILE A 213 10.17 1.70 14.29
N THR A 214 10.24 1.15 15.50
CA THR A 214 9.17 0.30 16.01
C THR A 214 7.97 1.14 16.45
N SER A 215 6.77 0.56 16.41
CA SER A 215 5.55 1.18 16.88
C SER A 215 5.66 1.60 18.37
N GLN A 216 6.40 0.83 19.18
CA GLN A 216 6.65 1.18 20.58
C GLN A 216 7.61 2.37 20.75
N GLU A 217 8.72 2.42 19.98
CA GLU A 217 9.62 3.57 20.00
C GLU A 217 8.91 4.85 19.55
N LEU A 218 7.98 4.71 18.60
CA LEU A 218 7.16 5.83 18.13
C LEU A 218 6.18 6.31 19.21
N GLU A 219 5.55 5.40 19.97
CA GLU A 219 4.74 5.74 21.14
C GLU A 219 5.58 6.41 22.23
N ASP A 220 6.75 5.86 22.58
CA ASP A 220 7.64 6.39 23.59
C ASP A 220 8.15 7.81 23.21
N ARG A 221 8.32 8.09 21.90
CA ARG A 221 8.74 9.43 21.40
C ARG A 221 7.61 10.46 21.45
N TYR A 222 6.36 10.03 21.17
CA TYR A 222 5.20 10.90 21.09
C TYR A 222 4.02 10.35 21.92
N PRO A 223 4.14 10.27 23.26
CA PRO A 223 3.17 9.57 24.10
C PRO A 223 1.76 10.20 24.08
N ASP A 224 1.68 11.50 23.89
CA ASP A 224 0.42 12.26 23.92
C ASP A 224 -0.29 12.31 22.55
N LEU A 225 0.32 11.79 21.48
CA LEU A 225 -0.25 11.82 20.16
C LEU A 225 -0.98 10.50 19.83
N THR A 226 -2.01 10.60 19.00
CA THR A 226 -2.66 9.41 18.41
C THR A 226 -1.72 8.71 17.41
N PRO A 227 -1.93 7.41 17.09
CA PRO A 227 -1.10 6.70 16.12
C PRO A 227 -0.93 7.45 14.79
N LYS A 228 -2.02 7.96 14.20
CA LYS A 228 -1.95 8.71 12.93
C LYS A 228 -1.22 10.07 13.05
N GLN A 229 -1.28 10.71 14.21
CA GLN A 229 -0.47 11.90 14.47
C GLN A 229 1.01 11.56 14.62
N ARG A 230 1.34 10.43 15.27
CA ARG A 230 2.72 9.91 15.38
C ARG A 230 3.30 9.61 14.00
N GLU A 231 2.53 8.95 13.12
CA GLU A 231 2.91 8.70 11.73
C GLU A 231 3.22 10.01 10.98
N TYR A 232 2.36 11.01 11.12
CA TYR A 232 2.56 12.32 10.48
C TYR A 232 3.85 13.01 10.95
N GLU A 233 4.07 13.08 12.27
CA GLU A 233 5.26 13.74 12.82
C GLU A 233 6.56 13.04 12.37
N ILE A 234 6.58 11.71 12.38
CA ILE A 234 7.81 10.98 12.03
C ILE A 234 8.10 11.05 10.53
N VAL A 235 7.09 10.96 9.65
CA VAL A 235 7.32 11.08 8.20
C VAL A 235 7.64 12.50 7.79
N LYS A 236 7.10 13.50 8.49
CA LYS A 236 7.46 14.90 8.26
C LYS A 236 8.92 15.19 8.60
N LEU A 237 9.46 14.50 9.60
CA LEU A 237 10.86 14.61 10.00
C LEU A 237 11.80 13.88 9.02
N HIS A 238 11.46 12.65 8.62
CA HIS A 238 12.36 11.75 7.88
C HIS A 238 12.01 11.61 6.40
N GLY A 239 10.82 12.04 5.95
CA GLY A 239 10.34 11.90 4.57
C GLY A 239 9.81 10.52 4.22
N ALA A 240 10.43 9.45 4.69
CA ALA A 240 10.00 8.06 4.52
C ALA A 240 10.41 7.21 5.71
N VAL A 241 9.49 6.42 6.24
CA VAL A 241 9.72 5.53 7.38
C VAL A 241 9.12 4.15 7.15
N PHE A 242 9.70 3.14 7.77
CA PHE A 242 9.09 1.83 7.96
C PHE A 242 8.77 1.68 9.45
N ILE A 243 7.47 1.67 9.77
CA ILE A 243 7.01 1.49 11.15
C ILE A 243 6.83 0.00 11.38
N GLU A 244 7.64 -0.56 12.28
CA GLU A 244 7.70 -1.99 12.55
C GLU A 244 6.79 -2.41 13.72
N GLN A 245 6.48 -3.72 13.79
CA GLN A 245 5.81 -4.39 14.93
C GLN A 245 4.40 -3.86 15.16
N ILE A 246 3.58 -3.91 14.11
CA ILE A 246 2.18 -3.51 14.14
C ILE A 246 1.29 -4.73 14.47
N GLY A 247 0.24 -4.53 15.27
CA GLY A 247 -0.78 -5.52 15.62
C GLY A 247 -0.80 -5.90 17.10
N GLY A 248 0.37 -5.95 17.74
CA GLY A 248 0.47 -6.19 19.18
C GLY A 248 0.12 -4.97 20.03
N LYS A 249 -0.26 -5.20 21.31
CA LYS A 249 -0.49 -4.11 22.26
C LYS A 249 0.80 -3.44 22.66
N LEU A 250 0.80 -2.11 22.65
CA LEU A 250 1.88 -1.25 23.16
C LEU A 250 1.82 -1.11 24.69
N LYS A 251 2.76 -0.37 25.26
CA LYS A 251 2.78 -0.08 26.72
C LYS A 251 1.53 0.64 27.22
N SER A 252 0.88 1.42 26.37
CA SER A 252 -0.42 2.05 26.66
C SER A 252 -1.56 1.06 26.81
N GLY A 253 -1.39 -0.19 26.34
CA GLY A 253 -2.43 -1.21 26.31
C GLY A 253 -3.21 -1.28 25.00
N GLU A 254 -3.03 -0.32 24.09
CA GLU A 254 -3.66 -0.25 22.78
C GLU A 254 -2.64 -0.59 21.67
N PRO A 255 -3.05 -1.16 20.54
CA PRO A 255 -2.15 -1.36 19.40
C PRO A 255 -1.87 -0.03 18.69
N HIS A 256 -0.78 0.04 17.90
CA HIS A 256 -0.54 1.17 17.02
C HIS A 256 -1.60 1.25 15.90
N ASP A 257 -1.86 0.12 15.27
CA ASP A 257 -2.91 -0.05 14.25
C ASP A 257 -3.40 -1.51 14.28
N GLY A 258 -4.56 -1.76 13.64
CA GLY A 258 -5.10 -3.11 13.47
C GLY A 258 -4.26 -3.95 12.52
N ARG A 259 -4.11 -5.23 12.85
CA ARG A 259 -3.49 -6.21 11.96
C ARG A 259 -4.13 -7.57 12.16
N ALA A 260 -4.62 -8.19 11.08
CA ALA A 260 -5.17 -9.54 11.18
C ALA A 260 -4.14 -10.52 11.78
N PRO A 261 -4.59 -11.44 12.66
CA PRO A 261 -3.68 -12.30 13.41
C PRO A 261 -3.14 -13.51 12.62
N ASP A 262 -3.64 -13.73 11.40
CA ASP A 262 -3.47 -15.02 10.72
C ASP A 262 -2.67 -14.96 9.41
N TYR A 263 -1.93 -13.85 9.16
CA TYR A 263 -0.97 -13.82 8.05
C TYR A 263 0.36 -13.14 8.38
N ASP A 264 0.41 -11.93 8.94
CA ASP A 264 1.68 -11.29 9.32
C ASP A 264 2.08 -11.65 10.76
N ASP A 265 3.36 -11.96 10.97
CA ASP A 265 3.93 -12.03 12.31
C ASP A 265 4.04 -10.61 12.87
N TRP A 266 3.32 -10.31 13.97
CA TRP A 266 3.27 -8.96 14.55
C TRP A 266 4.61 -8.44 15.06
N LYS A 267 5.60 -9.32 15.23
CA LYS A 267 6.97 -8.95 15.60
C LYS A 267 7.87 -8.68 14.39
N LEU A 268 7.44 -9.10 13.19
CA LEU A 268 8.23 -9.10 11.96
C LEU A 268 7.44 -8.51 10.78
N ASN A 269 6.70 -7.45 11.01
CA ASN A 269 5.90 -6.74 10.01
C ASN A 269 6.05 -5.24 10.13
N GLY A 270 5.45 -4.51 9.22
CA GLY A 270 5.34 -3.06 9.28
C GLY A 270 4.81 -2.45 7.99
N ASP A 271 4.77 -1.12 7.98
CA ASP A 271 4.23 -0.32 6.90
C ASP A 271 5.26 0.70 6.39
N ILE A 272 5.40 0.79 5.07
CA ILE A 272 6.14 1.87 4.40
C ILE A 272 5.22 3.08 4.31
N ILE A 273 5.56 4.12 5.04
CA ILE A 273 4.82 5.37 5.09
C ILE A 273 5.72 6.50 4.63
N VAL A 274 5.21 7.37 3.76
CA VAL A 274 5.94 8.51 3.23
C VAL A 274 5.22 9.83 3.53
N TYR A 275 5.98 10.91 3.63
CA TYR A 275 5.39 12.24 3.64
C TYR A 275 4.85 12.60 2.26
N TYR A 276 3.57 12.94 2.18
CA TYR A 276 2.92 13.35 0.94
C TYR A 276 2.66 14.87 0.93
N PRO A 277 3.53 15.65 0.26
CA PRO A 277 3.48 17.11 0.36
C PRO A 277 2.23 17.73 -0.28
N VAL A 278 1.58 17.09 -1.26
CA VAL A 278 0.38 17.61 -1.92
C VAL A 278 -0.77 17.78 -0.92
N LEU A 279 -0.94 16.83 -0.01
CA LEU A 279 -2.00 16.84 0.99
C LEU A 279 -1.48 17.21 2.39
N ASP A 280 -0.16 17.31 2.59
CA ASP A 280 0.47 17.47 3.91
C ASP A 280 0.04 16.37 4.89
N ILE A 281 0.22 15.09 4.49
CA ILE A 281 -0.18 13.91 5.27
C ILE A 281 0.92 12.84 5.28
N ALA A 282 0.80 11.90 6.21
CA ALA A 282 1.42 10.59 6.13
C ALA A 282 0.63 9.73 5.13
N LEU A 283 1.30 9.11 4.16
CA LEU A 283 0.70 8.26 3.14
C LEU A 283 1.34 6.87 3.21
N GLU A 284 0.58 5.88 3.62
CA GLU A 284 0.98 4.48 3.55
C GLU A 284 0.97 4.00 2.10
N LEU A 285 2.11 3.50 1.63
CA LEU A 285 2.28 2.95 0.27
C LEU A 285 2.27 1.42 0.25
N SER A 286 2.73 0.78 1.32
CA SER A 286 2.85 -0.68 1.40
C SER A 286 2.74 -1.16 2.83
N SER A 287 2.02 -2.27 3.00
CA SER A 287 2.01 -3.07 4.21
C SER A 287 2.65 -4.42 3.91
N MET A 288 3.59 -4.89 4.75
CA MET A 288 4.35 -6.10 4.50
C MET A 288 4.89 -6.74 5.78
N GLY A 289 5.21 -8.03 5.71
CA GLY A 289 5.81 -8.74 6.84
C GLY A 289 6.28 -10.14 6.50
N ILE A 290 7.13 -10.68 7.36
CA ILE A 290 7.37 -12.10 7.44
C ILE A 290 6.09 -12.74 7.97
N ARG A 291 5.64 -13.80 7.29
CA ARG A 291 4.35 -14.41 7.62
C ARG A 291 4.45 -15.25 8.88
N VAL A 292 3.32 -15.41 9.58
CA VAL A 292 3.24 -16.26 10.77
C VAL A 292 3.77 -17.67 10.50
N ASP A 293 4.44 -18.24 11.50
CA ASP A 293 4.72 -19.66 11.62
C ASP A 293 3.68 -20.34 12.51
N GLU A 294 3.89 -21.61 12.81
CA GLU A 294 2.99 -22.42 13.61
C GLU A 294 2.81 -21.86 15.04
N ILE A 295 3.87 -21.24 15.58
CA ILE A 295 3.89 -20.70 16.94
C ILE A 295 3.21 -19.34 16.97
N SER A 296 3.65 -18.41 16.13
CA SER A 296 3.12 -17.03 16.09
C SER A 296 1.65 -17.01 15.65
N LEU A 297 1.22 -17.92 14.74
CA LEU A 297 -0.19 -18.05 14.39
C LEU A 297 -1.05 -18.38 15.62
N HIS A 298 -0.67 -19.42 16.38
CA HIS A 298 -1.40 -19.84 17.58
C HIS A 298 -1.47 -18.71 18.63
N GLU A 299 -0.31 -18.08 18.92
CA GLU A 299 -0.22 -16.99 19.88
C GLU A 299 -1.09 -15.79 19.48
N GLN A 300 -1.06 -15.40 18.20
CA GLN A 300 -1.80 -14.25 17.71
C GLN A 300 -3.31 -14.50 17.62
N LEU A 301 -3.75 -15.68 17.18
CA LEU A 301 -5.17 -16.05 17.20
C LEU A 301 -5.73 -16.02 18.63
N LYS A 302 -4.97 -16.51 19.60
CA LYS A 302 -5.35 -16.45 21.02
C LYS A 302 -5.39 -15.02 21.54
N ALA A 303 -4.40 -14.19 21.20
CA ALA A 303 -4.36 -12.78 21.61
C ALA A 303 -5.53 -11.98 21.03
N ALA A 304 -5.98 -12.33 19.82
CA ALA A 304 -7.12 -11.73 19.13
C ALA A 304 -8.48 -12.36 19.52
N GLY A 305 -8.51 -13.45 20.33
CA GLY A 305 -9.74 -14.12 20.75
C GLY A 305 -10.49 -14.81 19.60
N CYS A 306 -9.76 -15.35 18.62
CA CYS A 306 -10.34 -15.99 17.44
C CYS A 306 -9.71 -17.35 17.12
N GLU A 307 -9.43 -18.16 18.16
CA GLU A 307 -8.81 -19.50 18.07
C GLU A 307 -9.63 -20.47 17.21
N GLU A 308 -10.91 -20.24 17.05
CA GLU A 308 -11.79 -21.06 16.19
C GLU A 308 -11.32 -21.06 14.72
N ARG A 309 -10.57 -20.02 14.28
CA ARG A 309 -10.00 -19.97 12.92
C ARG A 309 -8.95 -21.05 12.66
N GLU A 310 -8.34 -21.66 13.68
CA GLU A 310 -7.42 -22.80 13.52
C GLU A 310 -8.08 -23.99 12.79
N LYS A 311 -9.42 -24.06 12.79
CA LYS A 311 -10.20 -25.10 12.12
C LYS A 311 -10.35 -24.88 10.61
N LEU A 312 -10.03 -23.69 10.10
CA LEU A 312 -10.13 -23.37 8.68
C LEU A 312 -8.99 -24.04 7.89
N ALA A 313 -9.20 -24.23 6.60
CA ALA A 313 -8.29 -25.02 5.78
C ALA A 313 -6.87 -24.42 5.71
N PHE A 314 -6.75 -23.10 5.57
CA PHE A 314 -5.45 -22.42 5.53
C PHE A 314 -4.68 -22.57 6.84
N GLN A 315 -5.33 -22.27 7.96
CA GLN A 315 -4.69 -22.32 9.28
C GLN A 315 -4.27 -23.74 9.65
N LYS A 316 -5.09 -24.75 9.34
CA LYS A 316 -4.72 -26.16 9.50
C LYS A 316 -3.48 -26.54 8.70
N ALA A 317 -3.43 -26.17 7.43
CA ALA A 317 -2.27 -26.45 6.58
C ALA A 317 -0.99 -25.81 7.12
N LEU A 318 -1.10 -24.59 7.67
CA LEU A 318 0.03 -23.90 8.28
C LEU A 318 0.47 -24.60 9.57
N LEU A 319 -0.44 -24.88 10.49
CA LEU A 319 -0.14 -25.56 11.76
C LEU A 319 0.45 -26.97 11.56
N ASN A 320 0.11 -27.64 10.45
CA ASN A 320 0.69 -28.92 10.06
C ASN A 320 2.07 -28.81 9.39
N GLY A 321 2.62 -27.59 9.23
CA GLY A 321 3.90 -27.39 8.54
C GLY A 321 3.85 -27.66 7.03
N GLU A 322 2.67 -27.57 6.42
CA GLU A 322 2.47 -27.89 5.02
C GLU A 322 2.77 -26.72 4.07
N LEU A 323 2.88 -25.49 4.59
CA LEU A 323 3.12 -24.28 3.80
C LEU A 323 4.55 -23.78 3.96
N PRO A 324 5.16 -23.17 2.92
CA PRO A 324 6.50 -22.60 3.02
C PRO A 324 6.54 -21.41 4.00
N TYR A 325 7.69 -21.13 4.59
CA TYR A 325 7.93 -19.85 5.24
C TYR A 325 8.07 -18.78 4.18
N THR A 326 7.46 -17.61 4.43
CA THR A 326 7.37 -16.56 3.42
C THR A 326 7.47 -15.17 4.04
N ILE A 327 7.85 -14.22 3.20
CA ILE A 327 7.72 -12.78 3.42
C ILE A 327 6.88 -12.23 2.27
N GLY A 328 5.98 -11.29 2.56
CA GLY A 328 5.13 -10.75 1.52
C GLY A 328 4.45 -9.45 1.93
N GLY A 329 3.74 -8.85 0.98
CA GLY A 329 3.07 -7.58 1.21
C GLY A 329 2.12 -7.21 0.08
N GLY A 330 1.41 -6.11 0.30
CA GLY A 330 0.59 -5.43 -0.68
C GLY A 330 1.11 -4.00 -0.88
N ILE A 331 1.20 -3.57 -2.14
CA ILE A 331 1.59 -2.21 -2.51
C ILE A 331 0.43 -1.60 -3.29
N GLY A 332 -0.16 -0.52 -2.77
CA GLY A 332 -1.32 0.13 -3.38
C GLY A 332 -0.99 0.73 -4.75
N GLN A 333 -1.53 0.15 -5.84
CA GLN A 333 -1.24 0.62 -7.20
C GLN A 333 -1.74 2.06 -7.42
N SER A 334 -2.97 2.34 -7.02
CA SER A 334 -3.55 3.69 -7.14
C SER A 334 -2.86 4.70 -6.23
N ARG A 335 -2.47 4.31 -5.01
CA ARG A 335 -1.69 5.19 -4.10
C ARG A 335 -0.30 5.52 -4.65
N ILE A 336 0.40 4.55 -5.24
CA ILE A 336 1.68 4.77 -5.93
C ILE A 336 1.52 5.75 -7.10
N CYS A 337 0.48 5.57 -7.93
CA CYS A 337 0.20 6.49 -9.02
C CYS A 337 -0.15 7.89 -8.50
N MET A 338 -0.99 7.99 -7.46
CA MET A 338 -1.33 9.25 -6.81
C MET A 338 -0.09 9.97 -6.29
N PHE A 339 0.78 9.25 -5.59
CA PHE A 339 2.02 9.78 -5.05
C PHE A 339 2.95 10.33 -6.14
N PHE A 340 3.27 9.52 -7.16
CA PHE A 340 4.19 9.95 -8.21
C PHE A 340 3.60 11.02 -9.13
N LEU A 341 2.30 10.97 -9.42
CA LEU A 341 1.65 11.95 -10.29
C LEU A 341 1.15 13.20 -9.54
N ARG A 342 1.45 13.32 -8.24
CA ARG A 342 1.12 14.49 -7.41
C ARG A 342 -0.37 14.83 -7.41
N LYS A 343 -1.24 13.83 -7.33
CA LYS A 343 -2.70 13.99 -7.37
C LYS A 343 -3.30 14.26 -5.99
N ALA A 344 -4.29 15.12 -5.92
CA ALA A 344 -4.95 15.50 -4.67
C ALA A 344 -5.98 14.47 -4.19
N HIS A 345 -6.51 13.65 -5.10
CA HIS A 345 -7.52 12.65 -4.77
C HIS A 345 -7.29 11.35 -5.53
N ILE A 346 -7.47 10.22 -4.84
CA ILE A 346 -7.32 8.89 -5.47
C ILE A 346 -8.28 8.67 -6.63
N GLY A 347 -9.43 9.36 -6.65
CA GLY A 347 -10.39 9.36 -7.75
C GLY A 347 -9.87 10.01 -9.04
N GLU A 348 -8.76 10.73 -9.03
CA GLU A 348 -8.09 11.17 -10.26
C GLU A 348 -7.28 10.05 -10.94
N ILE A 349 -7.01 8.99 -10.18
CA ILE A 349 -6.23 7.82 -10.62
C ILE A 349 -7.13 6.63 -10.89
N GLN A 350 -8.18 6.45 -10.08
CA GLN A 350 -8.99 5.25 -10.04
C GLN A 350 -10.46 5.59 -10.23
N SER A 351 -11.09 4.99 -11.23
CA SER A 351 -12.54 5.08 -11.39
C SER A 351 -13.24 4.28 -10.29
N SER A 352 -14.11 4.95 -9.55
CA SER A 352 -14.85 4.37 -8.43
C SER A 352 -16.19 5.09 -8.24
N LEU A 353 -16.91 4.74 -7.16
CA LEU A 353 -18.13 5.43 -6.75
C LEU A 353 -17.79 6.38 -5.60
N TRP A 354 -18.19 7.64 -5.77
CA TRP A 354 -17.97 8.70 -4.79
C TRP A 354 -19.30 9.28 -4.32
N PRO A 355 -19.44 9.65 -3.05
CA PRO A 355 -20.62 10.41 -2.59
C PRO A 355 -20.82 11.68 -3.41
N ASP A 356 -22.08 12.11 -3.58
CA ASP A 356 -22.41 13.28 -4.40
C ASP A 356 -21.72 14.54 -3.88
N GLU A 357 -21.63 14.68 -2.55
CA GLU A 357 -20.95 15.81 -1.90
C GLU A 357 -19.44 15.85 -2.24
N VAL A 358 -18.76 14.70 -2.27
CA VAL A 358 -17.34 14.61 -2.67
C VAL A 358 -17.18 15.03 -4.13
N ARG A 359 -18.10 14.58 -5.02
CA ARG A 359 -18.08 14.95 -6.43
C ARG A 359 -18.30 16.46 -6.64
N GLU A 360 -19.22 17.05 -5.88
CA GLU A 360 -19.47 18.49 -5.94
C GLU A 360 -18.27 19.32 -5.48
N GLU A 361 -17.66 18.95 -4.36
CA GLU A 361 -16.46 19.66 -3.84
C GLU A 361 -15.25 19.49 -4.77
N ALA A 362 -15.03 18.29 -5.31
CA ALA A 362 -14.00 18.04 -6.30
C ALA A 362 -14.19 18.90 -7.56
N ASN A 363 -15.42 18.99 -8.09
CA ASN A 363 -15.74 19.84 -9.23
C ASN A 363 -15.49 21.32 -8.94
N LYS A 364 -15.91 21.84 -7.76
CA LYS A 364 -15.65 23.21 -7.34
C LYS A 364 -14.16 23.51 -7.21
N ALA A 365 -13.37 22.52 -6.82
CA ALA A 365 -11.92 22.61 -6.66
C ALA A 365 -11.14 22.37 -7.96
N GLY A 366 -11.81 22.00 -9.06
CA GLY A 366 -11.15 21.64 -10.32
C GLY A 366 -10.40 20.32 -10.27
N ILE A 367 -10.77 19.41 -9.34
CA ILE A 367 -10.21 18.07 -9.19
C ILE A 367 -11.06 17.11 -10.03
N PRO A 368 -10.52 16.58 -11.14
CA PRO A 368 -11.31 15.73 -12.05
C PRO A 368 -11.34 14.28 -11.53
N LEU A 369 -12.46 13.85 -10.97
CA LEU A 369 -12.69 12.44 -10.59
C LEU A 369 -13.06 11.60 -11.81
N LEU A 370 -12.47 10.40 -11.94
CA LEU A 370 -12.74 9.43 -13.02
C LEU A 370 -14.08 8.71 -12.82
#